data_5ce6073db399b26c56081ee502ef51b8
#
_entry.id   5ce6073db399b26c56081ee502ef51b8
#
_cell.length_a   1.000
_cell.length_b   1.000
_cell.length_c   1.000
_cell.angle_alpha   90.00
_cell.angle_beta   90.00
_cell.angle_gamma   90.00
#
_symmetry.space_group_name_H-M   'P 1'
#
loop_
_entity.id
_entity.type
_entity.pdbx_description
1 polymer ?
#
loop_
_entity_poly.entity_id
_entity_poly.type
_entity_poly.pdbx_seq_one_letter_code
_entity_poly.pdbx_strand_id
1 'polypeptide(L)'
;MIWFDVIYIPADAPNPDAAHLFINYLMRPDVIAEISNYTGYANANSKATPLVDESLTSDVAIYPDQRVLDRLSVTNNLPPKMERRRSRTWTRIKSGL
;
A
#
# COMPACT_ATOMS: atom_id res chain seq x y z
N MET A 1 0.19 11.15 -6.83
CA MET A 1 -0.52 9.87 -6.95
C MET A 1 -0.42 9.16 -5.61
N ILE A 2 -1.48 8.48 -5.17
CA ILE A 2 -1.51 7.65 -3.97
C ILE A 2 -1.98 6.25 -4.35
N TRP A 3 -1.44 5.22 -3.71
CA TRP A 3 -1.89 3.82 -3.84
C TRP A 3 -1.93 3.17 -2.47
N PHE A 4 -2.62 2.06 -2.37
CA PHE A 4 -2.75 1.29 -1.15
C PHE A 4 -2.43 -0.17 -1.45
N ASP A 5 -1.49 -0.73 -0.68
CA ASP A 5 -1.30 -2.16 -0.64
C ASP A 5 -2.34 -2.77 0.29
N VAL A 6 -3.00 -3.82 -0.17
CA VAL A 6 -4.08 -4.46 0.58
C VAL A 6 -3.85 -5.97 0.68
N ILE A 7 -4.25 -6.54 1.81
CA ILE A 7 -4.27 -7.98 2.05
C ILE A 7 -5.72 -8.45 1.98
N TYR A 8 -5.97 -9.54 1.26
CA TYR A 8 -7.30 -10.16 1.18
C TYR A 8 -7.20 -11.68 1.31
N ILE A 9 -8.30 -12.30 1.72
CA ILE A 9 -8.42 -13.75 1.84
C ILE A 9 -9.27 -14.22 0.66
N PRO A 10 -8.74 -15.08 -0.25
CA PRO A 10 -9.53 -15.69 -1.32
C PRO A 10 -10.72 -16.48 -0.77
N ALA A 11 -11.83 -16.52 -1.51
CA ALA A 11 -13.05 -17.21 -1.05
C ALA A 11 -12.86 -18.72 -0.88
N ASP A 12 -11.88 -19.29 -1.60
CA ASP A 12 -11.51 -20.73 -1.57
C ASP A 12 -10.25 -20.98 -0.71
N ALA A 13 -9.87 -20.05 0.15
CA ALA A 13 -8.70 -20.23 1.02
C ALA A 13 -8.87 -21.47 1.91
N PRO A 14 -7.88 -22.36 2.00
CA PRO A 14 -8.00 -23.61 2.77
C PRO A 14 -8.06 -23.39 4.29
N ASN A 15 -7.55 -22.27 4.79
CA ASN A 15 -7.48 -21.94 6.21
C ASN A 15 -7.87 -20.49 6.47
N PRO A 16 -9.13 -20.07 6.24
CA PRO A 16 -9.53 -18.66 6.35
C PRO A 16 -9.41 -18.13 7.79
N ASP A 17 -9.68 -18.96 8.81
CA ASP A 17 -9.58 -18.54 10.22
C ASP A 17 -8.13 -18.20 10.60
N ALA A 18 -7.17 -19.01 10.18
CA ALA A 18 -5.75 -18.72 10.41
C ALA A 18 -5.30 -17.44 9.67
N ALA A 19 -5.82 -17.21 8.45
CA ALA A 19 -5.56 -15.99 7.70
C ALA A 19 -6.15 -14.75 8.41
N HIS A 20 -7.34 -14.84 8.98
CA HIS A 20 -7.93 -13.79 9.81
C HIS A 20 -7.09 -13.50 11.07
N LEU A 21 -6.61 -14.52 11.76
CA LEU A 21 -5.72 -14.35 12.91
C LEU A 21 -4.43 -13.63 12.54
N PHE A 22 -3.84 -13.99 11.38
CA PHE A 22 -2.64 -13.33 10.90
C PHE A 22 -2.89 -11.86 10.55
N ILE A 23 -3.98 -11.54 9.84
CA ILE A 23 -4.34 -10.15 9.51
C ILE A 23 -4.59 -9.36 10.79
N ASN A 24 -5.33 -9.92 11.76
CA ASN A 24 -5.56 -9.28 13.04
C ASN A 24 -4.25 -9.01 13.81
N TYR A 25 -3.29 -9.91 13.74
CA TYR A 25 -1.95 -9.69 14.32
C TYR A 25 -1.23 -8.53 13.64
N LEU A 26 -1.24 -8.47 12.31
CA LEU A 26 -0.62 -7.37 11.56
C LEU A 26 -1.26 -6.00 11.84
N MET A 27 -2.57 -5.97 12.17
CA MET A 27 -3.28 -4.74 12.49
C MET A 27 -3.01 -4.22 13.92
N ARG A 28 -2.28 -4.93 14.76
CA ARG A 28 -1.88 -4.42 16.07
C ARG A 28 -1.02 -3.19 15.91
N PRO A 29 -1.23 -2.11 16.70
CA PRO A 29 -0.47 -0.87 16.57
C PRO A 29 1.04 -1.05 16.71
N ASP A 30 1.48 -1.86 17.66
CA ASP A 30 2.89 -2.18 17.89
C ASP A 30 3.50 -2.91 16.69
N VAL A 31 2.81 -3.90 16.15
CA VAL A 31 3.31 -4.70 15.00
C VAL A 31 3.38 -3.88 13.73
N ILE A 32 2.32 -3.15 13.38
CA ILE A 32 2.30 -2.38 12.13
C ILE A 32 3.22 -1.16 12.18
N ALA A 33 3.49 -0.59 13.36
CA ALA A 33 4.49 0.46 13.53
C ALA A 33 5.90 -0.06 13.22
N GLU A 34 6.28 -1.23 13.75
CA GLU A 34 7.56 -1.87 13.43
C GLU A 34 7.70 -2.18 11.94
N ILE A 35 6.64 -2.63 11.29
CA ILE A 35 6.63 -2.84 9.83
C ILE A 35 6.86 -1.52 9.10
N SER A 36 6.23 -0.41 9.51
CA SER A 36 6.46 0.91 8.94
C SER A 36 7.91 1.36 9.14
N ASN A 37 8.47 1.20 10.33
CA ASN A 37 9.85 1.57 10.64
C ASN A 37 10.85 0.78 9.78
N TYR A 38 10.58 -0.52 9.57
CA TYR A 38 11.43 -1.37 8.75
C TYR A 38 11.33 -1.08 7.25
N THR A 39 10.11 -0.83 6.74
CA THR A 39 9.86 -0.69 5.30
C THR A 39 9.97 0.74 4.79
N GLY A 40 9.84 1.74 5.67
CA GLY A 40 9.76 3.15 5.32
C GLY A 40 8.41 3.56 4.69
N TYR A 41 7.37 2.72 4.79
CA TYR A 41 6.03 3.03 4.29
C TYR A 41 5.07 3.41 5.41
N ALA A 42 4.21 4.39 5.14
CA ALA A 42 3.12 4.72 6.04
C ALA A 42 2.11 3.58 6.15
N ASN A 43 1.47 3.47 7.32
CA ASN A 43 0.34 2.56 7.54
C ASN A 43 -0.95 3.35 7.80
N ALA A 44 -2.10 2.67 7.66
CA ALA A 44 -3.42 3.27 7.83
C ALA A 44 -3.95 3.20 9.29
N ASN A 45 -3.16 2.70 10.24
CA ASN A 45 -3.58 2.57 11.63
C ASN A 45 -3.17 3.82 12.43
N SER A 46 -4.12 4.73 12.69
CA SER A 46 -3.86 5.95 13.45
C SER A 46 -3.33 5.72 14.87
N LYS A 47 -3.60 4.55 15.47
CA LYS A 47 -3.06 4.17 16.79
C LYS A 47 -1.59 3.76 16.72
N ALA A 48 -1.09 3.39 15.55
CA ALA A 48 0.31 3.05 15.33
C ALA A 48 1.18 4.29 15.11
N THR A 49 0.63 5.39 14.62
CA THR A 49 1.39 6.61 14.30
C THR A 49 2.29 7.11 15.44
N PRO A 50 1.85 7.11 16.72
CA PRO A 50 2.72 7.53 17.84
C PRO A 50 3.88 6.56 18.13
N LEU A 51 3.87 5.36 17.55
CA LEU A 51 4.89 4.31 17.71
C LEU A 51 5.84 4.22 16.52
N VAL A 52 5.56 4.97 15.46
CA VAL A 52 6.42 5.06 14.28
C VAL A 52 7.51 6.08 14.52
N ASP A 53 8.70 5.82 14.00
CA ASP A 53 9.87 6.70 14.13
C ASP A 53 9.57 8.11 13.64
N GLU A 54 10.03 9.10 14.40
CA GLU A 54 9.82 10.52 14.08
C GLU A 54 10.41 10.91 12.72
N SER A 55 11.51 10.28 12.32
CA SER A 55 12.12 10.46 11.00
C SER A 55 11.17 10.14 9.84
N LEU A 56 10.26 9.17 10.03
CA LEU A 56 9.25 8.81 9.03
C LEU A 56 8.00 9.70 9.17
N THR A 57 7.51 9.91 10.39
CA THR A 57 6.27 10.68 10.61
C THR A 57 6.42 12.16 10.30
N SER A 58 7.64 12.71 10.35
CA SER A 58 7.95 14.08 9.95
C SER A 58 8.15 14.26 8.44
N ASP A 59 8.34 13.17 7.69
CA ASP A 59 8.50 13.24 6.23
C ASP A 59 7.14 13.32 5.54
N VAL A 60 6.84 14.48 4.95
CA VAL A 60 5.59 14.72 4.21
C VAL A 60 5.43 13.87 2.94
N ALA A 61 6.49 13.23 2.46
CA ALA A 61 6.41 12.27 1.36
C ALA A 61 5.88 10.91 1.83
N ILE A 62 6.05 10.57 3.12
CA ILE A 62 5.59 9.32 3.74
C ILE A 62 4.27 9.55 4.49
N TYR A 63 4.22 10.59 5.33
CA TYR A 63 3.03 10.99 6.10
C TYR A 63 2.56 12.38 5.63
N PRO A 64 1.88 12.47 4.48
CA PRO A 64 1.42 13.74 3.91
C PRO A 64 0.34 14.41 4.77
N ASP A 65 0.41 15.75 4.86
CA ASP A 65 -0.65 16.53 5.47
C ASP A 65 -1.93 16.55 4.62
N GLN A 66 -3.04 17.03 5.18
CA GLN A 66 -4.33 17.06 4.48
C GLN A 66 -4.28 17.85 3.17
N ARG A 67 -3.50 18.93 3.09
CA ARG A 67 -3.38 19.74 1.87
C ARG A 67 -2.70 18.98 0.74
N VAL A 68 -1.76 18.10 1.08
CA VAL A 68 -1.11 17.20 0.11
C VAL A 68 -2.08 16.09 -0.29
N LEU A 69 -2.77 15.47 0.68
CA LEU A 69 -3.76 14.42 0.43
C LEU A 69 -4.87 14.87 -0.53
N ASP A 70 -5.39 16.09 -0.36
CA ASP A 70 -6.45 16.67 -1.20
C ASP A 70 -6.03 16.84 -2.66
N ARG A 71 -4.73 16.84 -2.94
CA ARG A 71 -4.15 16.97 -4.29
C ARG A 71 -3.75 15.62 -4.90
N LEU A 72 -3.80 14.55 -4.11
CA LEU A 72 -3.46 13.22 -4.59
C LEU A 72 -4.65 12.58 -5.31
N SER A 73 -4.35 11.76 -6.29
CA SER A 73 -5.33 10.96 -7.01
C SER A 73 -4.92 9.50 -7.02
N VAL A 74 -5.89 8.61 -6.96
CA VAL A 74 -5.69 7.18 -7.20
C VAL A 74 -5.66 6.91 -8.70
N THR A 75 -4.90 5.90 -9.11
CA THR A 75 -4.91 5.44 -10.50
C THR A 75 -6.20 4.67 -10.77
N ASN A 76 -7.00 5.18 -11.69
CA ASN A 76 -8.19 4.47 -12.16
C ASN A 76 -7.80 3.30 -13.06
N ASN A 77 -8.60 2.25 -13.05
CA ASN A 77 -8.46 1.15 -14.00
C ASN A 77 -8.63 1.66 -15.43
N LEU A 78 -7.67 1.32 -16.28
CA LEU A 78 -7.77 1.66 -17.70
C LEU A 78 -8.75 0.72 -18.41
N PRO A 79 -9.48 1.22 -19.42
CA PRO A 79 -10.24 0.34 -20.30
C PRO A 79 -9.36 -0.79 -20.87
N PRO A 80 -9.87 -2.02 -21.06
CA PRO A 80 -9.05 -3.18 -21.46
C PRO A 80 -8.21 -2.97 -22.72
N LYS A 81 -8.70 -2.16 -23.67
CA LYS A 81 -7.95 -1.80 -24.90
C LYS A 81 -6.70 -0.97 -24.58
N MET A 82 -6.82 -0.02 -23.66
CA MET A 82 -5.71 0.84 -23.25
C MET A 82 -4.70 0.05 -22.39
N GLU A 83 -5.20 -0.81 -21.52
CA GLU A 83 -4.36 -1.68 -20.70
C GLU A 83 -3.49 -2.60 -21.56
N ARG A 84 -4.06 -3.25 -22.59
CA ARG A 84 -3.31 -4.06 -23.57
C ARG A 84 -2.28 -3.23 -24.34
N ARG A 85 -2.60 -1.97 -24.67
CA ARG A 85 -1.66 -1.07 -25.36
C ARG A 85 -0.49 -0.72 -24.45
N ARG A 86 -0.77 -0.35 -23.18
CA ARG A 86 0.23 -0.04 -22.17
C ARG A 86 1.19 -1.23 -21.96
N SER A 87 0.66 -2.42 -21.75
CA SER A 87 1.44 -3.64 -21.54
C SER A 87 2.34 -3.97 -22.73
N ARG A 88 1.82 -3.86 -23.96
CA ARG A 88 2.64 -4.07 -25.19
C ARG A 88 3.74 -3.03 -25.33
N THR A 89 3.44 -1.75 -25.07
CA THR A 89 4.45 -0.68 -25.12
C THR A 89 5.55 -0.91 -24.09
N TRP A 90 5.17 -1.30 -22.86
CA TRP A 90 6.13 -1.63 -21.83
C TRP A 90 7.02 -2.82 -22.20
N THR A 91 6.43 -3.88 -22.73
CA THR A 91 7.19 -5.04 -23.24
C THR A 91 8.21 -4.62 -24.31
N ARG A 92 7.79 -3.80 -25.28
CA ARG A 92 8.70 -3.29 -26.34
C ARG A 92 9.87 -2.49 -25.75
N ILE A 93 9.61 -1.60 -24.80
CA ILE A 93 10.66 -0.81 -24.13
C ILE A 93 11.67 -1.75 -23.44
N LYS A 94 11.18 -2.75 -22.70
CA LYS A 94 12.07 -3.69 -21.98
C LYS A 94 12.85 -4.63 -22.90
N SER A 95 12.29 -5.00 -24.06
CA SER A 95 12.95 -5.90 -25.01
C SER A 95 13.83 -5.18 -26.03
N GLY A 96 13.89 -3.84 -26.00
CA GLY A 96 14.70 -3.04 -26.92
C GLY A 96 14.18 -3.03 -28.36
N LEU A 97 12.89 -3.38 -28.57
CA LEU A 97 12.23 -3.44 -29.89
C LEU A 97 11.40 -2.19 -30.16
#